data_51274a123f3350e6b70ed07f6873f622
#
_entry.id   51274a123f3350e6b70ed07f6873f622
#
_cell.length_a   1.000
_cell.length_b   1.000
_cell.length_c   1.000
_cell.angle_alpha   90.00
_cell.angle_beta   90.00
_cell.angle_gamma   90.00
#
_symmetry.space_group_name_H-M   'P 1'
#
loop_
_entity.id
_entity.type
_entity.pdbx_description
1 polymer ?
#
loop_
_entity_poly.entity_id
_entity_poly.type
_entity_poly.pdbx_seq_one_letter_code
_entity_poly.pdbx_strand_id
1 'polypeptide(L)'
;MTLGGCCGAVQRHMNCSTDLSESDLPFLASRLHMFIVPQWNSASAYFAREEYDMNTDKRLVYMDHAATTATRPEVAAAMVPYMTGAFGNPSSLYDLAKVSRKAMDEARERVATAIGAGSDEIYFTSGGTESDNWAIKGIAFAKKAKGTHIITSAIEHHAVSHTCEWLTKQGFRVTSLPVDRFGMVNPADVEAAITPETILITVMMANNEIGTIQPITEIGAIARKHGVLFHTDAVQAVGHIPVDVRAQMIDLLSLSAHKFSGPKGAGALYIRSGVQLDPLIHGGAQERGQRAGTENVPGIVGMGLALSLAVTGMKTNALRITALRDRLTEGLLAIPETYLNGHPEERLPNNVNVVFAFIEGESILLMLNRRGIAASTGSACSSQSSEPSHVLMACGLPLEVMHGSLRLTLGEEMTEADVNYTIDAVKEVVQRLRDMSPLTPPELRS
;
A
#
# COMPACT_ATOMS: atom_id res chain seq x y z
N MET A 1 -67.90 -12.09 7.34
CA MET A 1 -67.95 -11.10 8.40
C MET A 1 -66.85 -10.09 8.02
N THR A 2 -67.08 -9.03 7.13
CA THR A 2 -67.65 -7.72 7.50
C THR A 2 -66.88 -7.09 8.66
N LEU A 3 -66.21 -5.97 8.53
CA LEU A 3 -66.36 -4.60 8.03
C LEU A 3 -64.97 -3.93 8.19
N GLY A 4 -64.46 -2.97 7.51
CA GLY A 4 -65.04 -1.83 6.84
C GLY A 4 -64.41 -0.54 7.28
N GLY A 5 -63.91 0.27 6.34
CA GLY A 5 -63.89 1.72 6.35
C GLY A 5 -62.78 2.41 7.17
N CYS A 6 -62.20 3.53 6.79
CA CYS A 6 -62.67 4.66 6.03
C CYS A 6 -61.48 5.50 5.50
N CYS A 7 -61.67 6.04 4.34
CA CYS A 7 -61.13 7.21 3.70
C CYS A 7 -60.93 8.44 4.59
N GLY A 8 -59.94 9.27 4.19
CA GLY A 8 -59.83 10.66 4.60
C GLY A 8 -58.80 11.43 3.78
N ALA A 9 -59.17 11.84 2.55
CA ALA A 9 -58.42 12.76 1.72
C ALA A 9 -58.51 14.18 2.30
N VAL A 10 -57.39 14.91 2.35
CA VAL A 10 -57.38 16.36 2.41
C VAL A 10 -56.41 16.88 1.34
N GLN A 11 -57.02 17.25 0.22
CA GLN A 11 -56.43 18.05 -0.83
C GLN A 11 -56.51 19.55 -0.38
N ARG A 12 -55.38 20.20 -0.25
CA ARG A 12 -55.37 21.67 -0.16
C ARG A 12 -54.60 22.21 -1.37
N HIS A 13 -55.34 22.80 -2.29
CA HIS A 13 -54.88 23.72 -3.30
C HIS A 13 -54.32 24.97 -2.61
N MET A 14 -53.08 25.34 -2.95
CA MET A 14 -52.63 26.72 -2.85
C MET A 14 -52.28 27.22 -4.25
N ASN A 15 -53.18 27.97 -4.83
CA ASN A 15 -52.91 28.91 -5.91
C ASN A 15 -52.07 30.04 -5.31
N CYS A 16 -50.91 30.32 -5.84
CA CYS A 16 -50.20 31.55 -5.64
C CYS A 16 -49.81 32.07 -7.03
N SER A 17 -50.68 32.93 -7.57
CA SER A 17 -50.38 33.84 -8.67
C SER A 17 -49.62 35.01 -8.09
N THR A 18 -48.39 35.24 -8.48
CA THR A 18 -47.72 36.52 -8.31
C THR A 18 -47.13 36.91 -9.64
N ASP A 19 -47.77 37.90 -10.26
CA ASP A 19 -47.28 38.67 -11.38
C ASP A 19 -45.96 39.37 -10.94
N LEU A 20 -44.86 39.01 -11.56
CA LEU A 20 -43.63 39.79 -11.48
C LEU A 20 -43.59 40.78 -12.64
N SER A 21 -43.50 42.04 -12.32
CA SER A 21 -43.43 43.15 -13.29
C SER A 21 -42.04 43.19 -13.96
N GLU A 22 -42.01 43.63 -15.23
CA GLU A 22 -40.78 43.76 -16.05
C GLU A 22 -39.70 44.71 -15.49
N SER A 23 -39.92 45.34 -14.32
CA SER A 23 -38.97 46.26 -13.70
C SER A 23 -37.93 45.63 -12.79
N ASP A 24 -38.02 44.32 -12.47
CA ASP A 24 -37.11 43.62 -11.52
C ASP A 24 -36.00 42.84 -12.20
N LEU A 25 -35.90 42.86 -13.52
CA LEU A 25 -34.93 42.11 -14.32
C LEU A 25 -33.45 42.61 -14.29
N PRO A 26 -33.09 43.84 -13.89
CA PRO A 26 -31.69 44.26 -13.89
C PRO A 26 -30.87 43.79 -12.68
N PHE A 27 -31.50 43.35 -11.58
CA PHE A 27 -30.77 43.05 -10.34
C PHE A 27 -30.33 41.59 -10.19
N LEU A 28 -30.89 40.70 -10.99
CA LEU A 28 -30.51 39.28 -10.97
C LEU A 28 -29.41 38.90 -12.01
N ALA A 29 -29.21 39.77 -13.01
CA ALA A 29 -28.19 39.53 -14.04
C ALA A 29 -26.76 39.85 -13.59
N SER A 30 -26.54 40.56 -12.48
CA SER A 30 -25.19 40.89 -11.99
C SER A 30 -24.56 39.86 -11.07
N ARG A 31 -25.28 38.80 -10.69
CA ARG A 31 -24.73 37.69 -9.86
C ARG A 31 -24.54 36.38 -10.59
N LEU A 32 -24.87 36.27 -11.87
CA LEU A 32 -24.74 35.06 -12.69
C LEU A 32 -23.56 35.12 -13.69
N HIS A 33 -22.71 36.15 -13.59
CA HIS A 33 -21.56 36.33 -14.50
C HIS A 33 -20.22 35.97 -13.88
N MET A 34 -20.15 34.99 -12.96
CA MET A 34 -18.89 34.59 -12.36
C MET A 34 -18.74 33.07 -12.26
N PHE A 35 -19.16 32.36 -13.31
CA PHE A 35 -18.71 30.98 -13.59
C PHE A 35 -18.47 30.85 -15.10
N ILE A 36 -17.57 31.68 -15.64
CA ILE A 36 -16.91 31.39 -16.90
C ILE A 36 -15.84 30.38 -16.52
N VAL A 37 -16.09 29.12 -16.84
CA VAL A 37 -15.06 28.03 -16.81
C VAL A 37 -13.91 28.49 -17.70
N PRO A 38 -12.69 28.68 -17.19
CA PRO A 38 -11.55 28.98 -18.04
C PRO A 38 -11.35 27.81 -19.01
N GLN A 39 -11.17 28.10 -20.29
CA GLN A 39 -10.79 27.10 -21.30
C GLN A 39 -9.55 26.36 -20.83
N TRP A 40 -9.68 25.06 -20.63
CA TRP A 40 -8.61 24.13 -20.23
C TRP A 40 -7.60 23.96 -21.38
N ASN A 41 -6.71 24.93 -21.57
CA ASN A 41 -5.52 24.81 -22.39
C ASN A 41 -4.31 24.79 -21.45
N SER A 42 -3.90 23.61 -21.13
CA SER A 42 -2.69 23.17 -20.43
C SER A 42 -2.96 22.52 -19.06
N ALA A 43 -3.24 21.22 -19.08
CA ALA A 43 -3.30 20.39 -17.89
C ALA A 43 -1.96 20.33 -17.10
N SER A 44 -0.89 20.88 -17.65
CA SER A 44 0.44 20.93 -17.02
C SER A 44 0.62 22.09 -16.02
N ALA A 45 -0.27 23.09 -16.03
CA ALA A 45 -0.14 24.24 -15.13
C ALA A 45 -0.91 24.09 -13.80
N TYR A 46 -1.85 23.14 -13.72
CA TYR A 46 -2.69 22.97 -12.52
C TYR A 46 -2.05 22.13 -11.41
N PHE A 47 -0.95 21.49 -11.69
CA PHE A 47 -0.15 20.73 -10.70
C PHE A 47 1.15 21.44 -10.35
N ALA A 48 1.23 22.74 -10.57
CA ALA A 48 2.33 23.53 -10.04
C ALA A 48 2.27 23.52 -8.51
N ARG A 49 3.38 23.26 -7.93
CA ARG A 49 3.83 23.15 -6.54
C ARG A 49 3.31 24.21 -5.54
N GLU A 50 2.33 25.06 -5.92
CA GLU A 50 1.96 26.28 -5.16
C GLU A 50 0.72 26.15 -4.27
N GLU A 51 -0.05 25.06 -4.31
CA GLU A 51 -1.27 24.93 -3.49
C GLU A 51 -1.16 24.04 -2.25
N TYR A 52 0.02 23.48 -1.97
CA TYR A 52 0.34 22.96 -0.64
C TYR A 52 1.17 23.99 0.13
N ASP A 53 0.68 25.24 0.17
CA ASP A 53 1.19 26.21 1.12
C ASP A 53 0.65 25.86 2.52
N MET A 54 1.27 24.87 3.13
CA MET A 54 1.36 24.76 4.57
C MET A 54 2.41 25.76 5.04
N ASN A 55 2.23 27.03 4.67
CA ASN A 55 2.83 28.22 5.28
C ASN A 55 4.25 28.03 5.85
N THR A 56 5.18 27.56 5.03
CA THR A 56 6.61 27.69 5.31
C THR A 56 7.42 27.61 4.01
N ASP A 57 8.37 28.53 3.80
CA ASP A 57 9.57 28.40 2.96
C ASP A 57 10.45 27.18 3.35
N LYS A 58 9.89 26.16 3.99
CA LYS A 58 10.63 25.02 4.53
C LYS A 58 10.72 23.92 3.47
N ARG A 59 11.96 23.52 3.17
CA ARG A 59 12.28 22.31 2.41
C ARG A 59 11.49 21.14 2.96
N LEU A 60 10.71 20.44 2.11
CA LEU A 60 10.06 19.18 2.45
C LEU A 60 10.91 18.02 1.92
N VAL A 61 11.38 17.15 2.82
CA VAL A 61 12.05 15.89 2.49
C VAL A 61 11.12 14.75 2.90
N TYR A 62 10.49 14.09 1.91
CA TYR A 62 9.55 13.02 2.17
C TYR A 62 10.27 11.65 2.20
N MET A 63 10.38 11.04 3.37
CA MET A 63 11.05 9.75 3.61
C MET A 63 10.10 8.69 4.19
N ASP A 64 8.83 8.69 3.75
CA ASP A 64 7.84 7.70 4.19
C ASP A 64 7.15 6.98 3.01
N HIS A 65 7.92 6.64 1.99
CA HIS A 65 7.43 5.96 0.78
C HIS A 65 6.86 4.56 1.06
N ALA A 66 7.28 3.90 2.13
CA ALA A 66 6.67 2.64 2.56
C ALA A 66 5.23 2.81 3.07
N ALA A 67 4.83 4.00 3.56
CA ALA A 67 3.44 4.27 3.92
C ALA A 67 2.61 4.56 2.68
N THR A 68 3.04 5.49 1.83
CA THR A 68 2.39 5.82 0.54
C THR A 68 3.34 6.64 -0.32
N THR A 69 3.08 6.69 -1.62
CA THR A 69 3.81 7.55 -2.55
C THR A 69 2.88 8.60 -3.18
N ALA A 70 3.45 9.68 -3.68
CA ALA A 70 2.73 10.60 -4.55
C ALA A 70 2.42 9.91 -5.89
N THR A 71 1.23 10.15 -6.44
CA THR A 71 0.92 9.71 -7.80
C THR A 71 1.75 10.55 -8.79
N ARG A 72 2.44 9.90 -9.73
CA ARG A 72 3.22 10.60 -10.76
C ARG A 72 2.32 11.51 -11.60
N PRO A 73 2.79 12.71 -12.00
CA PRO A 73 2.00 13.64 -12.82
C PRO A 73 1.47 13.02 -14.12
N GLU A 74 2.28 12.25 -14.83
CA GLU A 74 1.90 11.55 -16.05
C GLU A 74 0.84 10.45 -15.80
N VAL A 75 0.87 9.82 -14.64
CA VAL A 75 -0.14 8.85 -14.21
C VAL A 75 -1.45 9.56 -13.90
N ALA A 76 -1.41 10.66 -13.14
CA ALA A 76 -2.58 11.46 -12.83
C ALA A 76 -3.24 12.01 -14.13
N ALA A 77 -2.43 12.51 -15.06
CA ALA A 77 -2.91 12.99 -16.36
C ALA A 77 -3.59 11.88 -17.19
N ALA A 78 -3.07 10.65 -17.14
CA ALA A 78 -3.67 9.50 -17.84
C ALA A 78 -5.00 9.06 -17.22
N MET A 79 -5.26 9.34 -15.94
CA MET A 79 -6.50 9.01 -15.25
C MET A 79 -7.66 9.95 -15.58
N VAL A 80 -7.37 11.25 -15.75
CA VAL A 80 -8.38 12.32 -15.92
C VAL A 80 -9.40 12.04 -17.03
N PRO A 81 -9.04 11.59 -18.25
CA PRO A 81 -10.02 11.31 -19.31
C PRO A 81 -11.11 10.32 -18.89
N TYR A 82 -10.81 9.36 -18.03
CA TYR A 82 -11.78 8.35 -17.57
C TYR A 82 -12.69 8.82 -16.44
N MET A 83 -12.42 9.99 -15.87
CA MET A 83 -13.29 10.65 -14.89
C MET A 83 -14.35 11.53 -15.55
N THR A 84 -14.10 12.07 -16.75
CA THR A 84 -14.92 13.11 -17.37
C THR A 84 -15.43 12.77 -18.76
N GLY A 85 -14.57 12.37 -19.68
CA GLY A 85 -14.90 12.13 -21.09
C GLY A 85 -15.19 10.67 -21.44
N ALA A 86 -14.33 9.75 -20.99
CA ALA A 86 -14.41 8.31 -21.28
C ALA A 86 -14.96 7.53 -20.06
N PHE A 87 -16.03 8.03 -19.43
CA PHE A 87 -16.60 7.53 -18.18
C PHE A 87 -17.55 6.34 -18.33
N GLY A 88 -17.63 5.71 -19.52
CA GLY A 88 -18.56 4.62 -19.80
C GLY A 88 -18.34 3.42 -18.88
N ASN A 89 -19.44 2.82 -18.39
CA ASN A 89 -19.36 1.59 -17.59
C ASN A 89 -18.82 0.43 -18.49
N PRO A 90 -17.70 -0.21 -18.16
CA PRO A 90 -17.07 -1.24 -18.98
C PRO A 90 -17.97 -2.43 -19.30
N SER A 91 -18.96 -2.71 -18.44
CA SER A 91 -19.91 -3.82 -18.61
C SER A 91 -21.04 -3.53 -19.60
N SER A 92 -21.20 -2.28 -20.07
CA SER A 92 -22.26 -1.87 -20.99
C SER A 92 -21.93 -2.19 -22.47
N LEU A 93 -22.95 -2.13 -23.35
CA LEU A 93 -22.81 -2.50 -24.77
C LEU A 93 -22.51 -1.30 -25.70
N TYR A 94 -22.72 -0.08 -25.25
CA TYR A 94 -22.51 1.14 -26.06
C TYR A 94 -21.03 1.46 -26.27
N ASP A 95 -20.72 2.27 -27.28
CA ASP A 95 -19.33 2.52 -27.70
C ASP A 95 -18.47 3.20 -26.61
N LEU A 96 -19.04 4.07 -25.80
CA LEU A 96 -18.32 4.69 -24.67
C LEU A 96 -17.80 3.64 -23.68
N ALA A 97 -18.53 2.53 -23.48
CA ALA A 97 -18.10 1.42 -22.63
C ALA A 97 -16.89 0.66 -23.19
N LYS A 98 -16.84 0.55 -24.53
CA LYS A 98 -15.72 -0.13 -25.22
C LYS A 98 -14.39 0.59 -24.97
N VAL A 99 -14.42 1.94 -24.87
CA VAL A 99 -13.22 2.74 -24.54
C VAL A 99 -12.70 2.39 -23.15
N SER A 100 -13.59 2.37 -22.16
CA SER A 100 -13.22 2.00 -20.77
C SER A 100 -12.73 0.57 -20.69
N ARG A 101 -13.40 -0.37 -21.34
CA ARG A 101 -13.00 -1.78 -21.36
C ARG A 101 -11.62 -1.97 -21.96
N LYS A 102 -11.37 -1.37 -23.14
CA LYS A 102 -10.06 -1.42 -23.78
C LYS A 102 -8.95 -0.88 -22.87
N ALA A 103 -9.19 0.24 -22.21
CA ALA A 103 -8.22 0.83 -21.28
C ALA A 103 -7.92 -0.07 -20.09
N MET A 104 -8.93 -0.75 -19.55
CA MET A 104 -8.75 -1.75 -18.49
C MET A 104 -7.96 -2.97 -18.97
N ASP A 105 -8.24 -3.47 -20.17
CA ASP A 105 -7.53 -4.62 -20.74
C ASP A 105 -6.04 -4.28 -20.97
N GLU A 106 -5.74 -3.09 -21.48
CA GLU A 106 -4.37 -2.58 -21.62
C GLU A 106 -3.67 -2.42 -20.26
N ALA A 107 -4.36 -1.93 -19.25
CA ALA A 107 -3.81 -1.81 -17.89
C ALA A 107 -3.53 -3.20 -17.29
N ARG A 108 -4.43 -4.16 -17.52
CA ARG A 108 -4.29 -5.55 -17.08
C ARG A 108 -3.08 -6.23 -17.73
N GLU A 109 -2.88 -6.03 -19.01
CA GLU A 109 -1.70 -6.53 -19.74
C GLU A 109 -0.39 -5.95 -19.18
N ARG A 110 -0.36 -4.64 -18.87
CA ARG A 110 0.81 -3.99 -18.25
C ARG A 110 1.13 -4.59 -16.88
N VAL A 111 0.10 -4.82 -16.04
CA VAL A 111 0.29 -5.45 -14.73
C VAL A 111 0.80 -6.88 -14.87
N ALA A 112 0.19 -7.67 -15.76
CA ALA A 112 0.59 -9.04 -16.01
C ALA A 112 2.05 -9.13 -16.49
N THR A 113 2.41 -8.33 -17.50
CA THR A 113 3.78 -8.28 -18.04
C THR A 113 4.81 -7.92 -16.95
N ALA A 114 4.47 -6.99 -16.06
CA ALA A 114 5.35 -6.52 -15.01
C ALA A 114 5.77 -7.60 -13.99
N ILE A 115 4.95 -8.64 -13.82
CA ILE A 115 5.19 -9.74 -12.86
C ILE A 115 5.34 -11.12 -13.53
N GLY A 116 5.44 -11.18 -14.86
CA GLY A 116 5.58 -12.46 -15.60
C GLY A 116 4.31 -13.31 -15.60
N ALA A 117 3.12 -12.69 -15.49
CA ALA A 117 1.82 -13.36 -15.49
C ALA A 117 1.11 -13.29 -16.84
N GLY A 118 0.03 -14.05 -17.03
CA GLY A 118 -0.96 -13.85 -18.08
C GLY A 118 -1.99 -12.80 -17.67
N SER A 119 -2.55 -12.05 -18.62
CA SER A 119 -3.57 -11.04 -18.34
C SER A 119 -4.87 -11.65 -17.77
N ASP A 120 -5.17 -12.89 -18.10
CA ASP A 120 -6.30 -13.65 -17.55
C ASP A 120 -6.13 -14.05 -16.06
N GLU A 121 -4.92 -13.90 -15.51
CA GLU A 121 -4.58 -14.21 -14.13
C GLU A 121 -4.61 -12.96 -13.21
N ILE A 122 -4.85 -11.77 -13.75
CA ILE A 122 -4.91 -10.53 -12.98
C ILE A 122 -6.35 -10.16 -12.67
N TYR A 123 -6.63 -9.81 -11.41
CA TYR A 123 -7.92 -9.34 -10.92
C TYR A 123 -7.74 -8.03 -10.17
N PHE A 124 -8.48 -6.98 -10.56
CA PHE A 124 -8.37 -5.68 -9.91
C PHE A 124 -9.14 -5.64 -8.58
N THR A 125 -8.54 -4.98 -7.61
CA THR A 125 -9.04 -4.77 -6.26
C THR A 125 -8.91 -3.30 -5.86
N SER A 126 -9.32 -2.94 -4.65
CA SER A 126 -9.13 -1.59 -4.12
C SER A 126 -7.75 -1.34 -3.50
N GLY A 127 -6.91 -2.36 -3.36
CA GLY A 127 -5.58 -2.26 -2.77
C GLY A 127 -5.08 -3.57 -2.17
N GLY A 128 -3.88 -3.55 -1.57
CA GLY A 128 -3.23 -4.73 -0.98
C GLY A 128 -4.10 -5.42 0.07
N THR A 129 -4.71 -4.66 0.98
CA THR A 129 -5.55 -5.23 2.04
C THR A 129 -6.73 -6.06 1.50
N GLU A 130 -7.41 -5.60 0.44
CA GLU A 130 -8.46 -6.38 -0.20
C GLU A 130 -7.88 -7.62 -0.86
N SER A 131 -6.74 -7.50 -1.56
CA SER A 131 -6.09 -8.60 -2.23
C SER A 131 -5.64 -9.69 -1.26
N ASP A 132 -5.00 -9.33 -0.14
CA ASP A 132 -4.58 -10.28 0.91
C ASP A 132 -5.77 -11.00 1.54
N ASN A 133 -6.80 -10.23 1.92
CA ASN A 133 -8.02 -10.80 2.47
C ASN A 133 -8.70 -11.76 1.51
N TRP A 134 -8.77 -11.40 0.22
CA TRP A 134 -9.38 -12.26 -0.79
C TRP A 134 -8.54 -13.52 -1.04
N ALA A 135 -7.23 -13.40 -1.21
CA ALA A 135 -6.36 -14.55 -1.38
C ALA A 135 -6.49 -15.54 -0.22
N ILE A 136 -6.37 -15.06 1.01
CA ILE A 136 -6.32 -15.91 2.21
C ILE A 136 -7.70 -16.49 2.52
N LYS A 137 -8.74 -15.66 2.61
CA LYS A 137 -10.12 -16.11 2.91
C LYS A 137 -10.68 -16.94 1.76
N GLY A 138 -10.48 -16.51 0.52
CA GLY A 138 -10.98 -17.21 -0.66
C GLY A 138 -10.41 -18.63 -0.76
N ILE A 139 -9.11 -18.80 -0.53
CA ILE A 139 -8.49 -20.16 -0.48
C ILE A 139 -8.96 -20.93 0.74
N ALA A 140 -9.02 -20.30 1.92
CA ALA A 140 -9.46 -20.97 3.14
C ALA A 140 -10.82 -21.64 2.96
N PHE A 141 -11.82 -20.91 2.47
CA PHE A 141 -13.16 -21.46 2.28
C PHE A 141 -13.27 -22.41 1.10
N ALA A 142 -12.68 -22.09 -0.06
CA ALA A 142 -12.70 -22.96 -1.24
C ALA A 142 -12.00 -24.31 -1.02
N LYS A 143 -11.00 -24.36 -0.13
CA LYS A 143 -10.22 -25.57 0.16
C LYS A 143 -10.55 -26.21 1.51
N LYS A 144 -11.56 -25.75 2.24
CA LYS A 144 -11.91 -26.22 3.58
C LYS A 144 -12.12 -27.75 3.65
N ALA A 145 -12.64 -28.36 2.59
CA ALA A 145 -12.82 -29.82 2.51
C ALA A 145 -11.49 -30.58 2.39
N LYS A 146 -10.41 -29.94 1.88
CA LYS A 146 -9.06 -30.54 1.76
C LYS A 146 -8.30 -30.41 3.09
N GLY A 147 -8.50 -29.32 3.82
CA GLY A 147 -7.82 -29.06 5.07
C GLY A 147 -8.14 -27.68 5.63
N THR A 148 -7.67 -27.42 6.85
CA THR A 148 -7.93 -26.19 7.58
C THR A 148 -6.67 -25.52 8.12
N HIS A 149 -5.47 -25.91 7.64
CA HIS A 149 -4.21 -25.39 8.13
C HIS A 149 -3.60 -24.36 7.16
N ILE A 150 -3.20 -23.22 7.73
CA ILE A 150 -2.53 -22.11 7.04
C ILE A 150 -1.20 -21.84 7.75
N ILE A 151 -0.14 -21.63 6.97
CA ILE A 151 1.18 -21.23 7.46
C ILE A 151 1.40 -19.78 7.07
N THR A 152 1.88 -18.97 8.01
CA THR A 152 2.21 -17.55 7.81
C THR A 152 3.47 -17.17 8.58
N SER A 153 3.98 -15.95 8.46
CA SER A 153 5.12 -15.46 9.22
C SER A 153 4.72 -14.52 10.37
N ALA A 154 5.61 -14.38 11.35
CA ALA A 154 5.39 -13.48 12.49
C ALA A 154 5.54 -11.97 12.13
N ILE A 155 5.99 -11.66 10.92
CA ILE A 155 6.29 -10.28 10.49
C ILE A 155 5.35 -9.76 9.39
N GLU A 156 4.22 -10.42 9.17
CA GLU A 156 3.26 -10.05 8.14
C GLU A 156 2.63 -8.68 8.39
N HIS A 157 2.22 -8.04 7.30
CA HIS A 157 1.34 -6.87 7.40
C HIS A 157 0.01 -7.25 8.08
N HIS A 158 -0.61 -6.31 8.80
CA HIS A 158 -1.87 -6.55 9.52
C HIS A 158 -3.01 -7.06 8.61
N ALA A 159 -2.99 -6.76 7.31
CA ALA A 159 -3.95 -7.33 6.35
C ALA A 159 -3.87 -8.85 6.27
N VAL A 160 -2.69 -9.44 6.47
CA VAL A 160 -2.45 -10.89 6.51
C VAL A 160 -2.64 -11.42 7.93
N SER A 161 -1.92 -10.87 8.93
CA SER A 161 -1.94 -11.37 10.31
C SER A 161 -3.33 -11.35 10.94
N HIS A 162 -4.06 -10.23 10.85
CA HIS A 162 -5.43 -10.13 11.39
C HIS A 162 -6.43 -10.99 10.60
N THR A 163 -6.19 -11.19 9.29
CA THR A 163 -7.02 -12.13 8.50
C THR A 163 -6.79 -13.57 8.96
N CYS A 164 -5.56 -13.97 9.21
CA CYS A 164 -5.22 -15.27 9.77
C CYS A 164 -5.81 -15.45 11.19
N GLU A 165 -5.70 -14.44 12.04
CA GLU A 165 -6.31 -14.44 13.37
C GLU A 165 -7.84 -14.57 13.30
N TRP A 166 -8.49 -13.84 12.37
CA TRP A 166 -9.92 -13.98 12.18
C TRP A 166 -10.31 -15.40 11.74
N LEU A 167 -9.51 -16.04 10.88
CA LEU A 167 -9.75 -17.41 10.42
C LEU A 167 -9.62 -18.44 11.55
N THR A 168 -8.80 -18.21 12.58
CA THR A 168 -8.78 -19.10 13.76
C THR A 168 -10.14 -19.15 14.45
N LYS A 169 -10.85 -18.01 14.52
CA LYS A 169 -12.23 -17.92 15.07
C LYS A 169 -13.26 -18.61 14.16
N GLN A 170 -12.89 -18.93 12.91
CA GLN A 170 -13.72 -19.68 11.94
C GLN A 170 -13.36 -21.18 11.88
N GLY A 171 -12.50 -21.65 12.79
CA GLY A 171 -12.12 -23.05 12.92
C GLY A 171 -10.94 -23.47 12.05
N PHE A 172 -10.15 -22.53 11.54
CA PHE A 172 -8.88 -22.81 10.87
C PHE A 172 -7.72 -22.83 11.89
N ARG A 173 -6.71 -23.65 11.62
CA ARG A 173 -5.47 -23.65 12.36
C ARG A 173 -4.43 -22.81 11.62
N VAL A 174 -3.79 -21.91 12.32
CA VAL A 174 -2.73 -21.03 11.76
C VAL A 174 -1.42 -21.30 12.49
N THR A 175 -0.36 -21.59 11.74
CA THR A 175 1.00 -21.65 12.24
C THR A 175 1.73 -20.38 11.80
N SER A 176 2.09 -19.54 12.77
CA SER A 176 2.94 -18.37 12.56
C SER A 176 4.41 -18.79 12.74
N LEU A 177 5.19 -18.69 11.68
CA LEU A 177 6.61 -19.05 11.69
C LEU A 177 7.43 -17.94 12.37
N PRO A 178 8.41 -18.30 13.19
CA PRO A 178 9.39 -17.36 13.71
C PRO A 178 10.27 -16.85 12.57
N VAL A 179 10.97 -15.76 12.84
CA VAL A 179 12.00 -15.18 11.98
C VAL A 179 13.32 -15.08 12.75
N ASP A 180 14.42 -14.95 12.03
CA ASP A 180 15.70 -14.64 12.64
C ASP A 180 15.80 -13.17 13.09
N ARG A 181 16.93 -12.77 13.66
CA ARG A 181 17.17 -11.38 14.11
C ARG A 181 17.09 -10.34 13.00
N PHE A 182 17.16 -10.77 11.75
CA PHE A 182 17.05 -9.91 10.58
C PHE A 182 15.64 -9.90 9.99
N GLY A 183 14.71 -10.64 10.58
CA GLY A 183 13.35 -10.76 10.10
C GLY A 183 13.21 -11.69 8.89
N MET A 184 14.11 -12.65 8.71
CA MET A 184 14.05 -13.62 7.62
C MET A 184 13.43 -14.93 8.09
N VAL A 185 12.48 -15.46 7.33
CA VAL A 185 11.89 -16.80 7.52
C VAL A 185 12.89 -17.85 7.05
N ASN A 186 13.09 -18.91 7.85
CA ASN A 186 13.88 -20.05 7.42
C ASN A 186 13.02 -20.99 6.55
N PRO A 187 13.36 -21.26 5.28
CA PRO A 187 12.63 -22.20 4.43
C PRO A 187 12.47 -23.60 5.03
N ALA A 188 13.43 -24.07 5.83
CA ALA A 188 13.32 -25.37 6.51
C ALA A 188 12.19 -25.40 7.54
N ASP A 189 11.90 -24.28 8.21
CA ASP A 189 10.79 -24.18 9.16
C ASP A 189 9.44 -24.16 8.42
N VAL A 190 9.38 -23.57 7.21
CA VAL A 190 8.20 -23.67 6.33
C VAL A 190 7.92 -25.12 5.99
N GLU A 191 8.92 -25.87 5.53
CA GLU A 191 8.76 -27.28 5.17
C GLU A 191 8.36 -28.14 6.37
N ALA A 192 8.98 -27.94 7.53
CA ALA A 192 8.66 -28.65 8.77
C ALA A 192 7.25 -28.39 9.30
N ALA A 193 6.69 -27.20 9.04
CA ALA A 193 5.34 -26.84 9.46
C ALA A 193 4.23 -27.44 8.57
N ILE A 194 4.54 -27.94 7.38
CA ILE A 194 3.57 -28.51 6.45
C ILE A 194 2.97 -29.80 7.02
N THR A 195 1.65 -29.90 6.97
CA THR A 195 0.89 -31.11 7.36
C THR A 195 -0.04 -31.52 6.21
N PRO A 196 -0.64 -32.71 6.24
CA PRO A 196 -1.63 -33.11 5.25
C PRO A 196 -2.82 -32.19 5.13
N GLU A 197 -3.14 -31.41 6.17
CA GLU A 197 -4.23 -30.42 6.20
C GLU A 197 -3.79 -29.03 5.76
N THR A 198 -2.53 -28.80 5.39
CA THR A 198 -2.04 -27.49 4.96
C THR A 198 -2.59 -27.17 3.57
N ILE A 199 -3.29 -26.06 3.46
CA ILE A 199 -3.92 -25.61 2.21
C ILE A 199 -3.27 -24.37 1.63
N LEU A 200 -2.60 -23.56 2.47
CA LEU A 200 -2.00 -22.29 2.07
C LEU A 200 -0.75 -22.00 2.90
N ILE A 201 0.29 -21.53 2.22
CA ILE A 201 1.42 -20.82 2.80
C ILE A 201 1.28 -19.37 2.37
N THR A 202 1.37 -18.42 3.29
CA THR A 202 1.35 -16.97 3.02
C THR A 202 2.50 -16.30 3.74
N VAL A 203 3.47 -15.81 2.97
CA VAL A 203 4.67 -15.12 3.47
C VAL A 203 4.91 -13.90 2.59
N MET A 204 5.01 -12.72 3.19
CA MET A 204 5.25 -11.48 2.46
C MET A 204 6.58 -11.52 1.71
N MET A 205 6.65 -10.86 0.54
CA MET A 205 7.87 -10.87 -0.27
C MET A 205 8.97 -9.98 0.33
N ALA A 206 8.58 -8.83 0.89
CA ALA A 206 9.49 -7.93 1.57
C ALA A 206 8.77 -7.17 2.68
N ASN A 207 9.43 -7.02 3.83
CA ASN A 207 8.79 -6.39 4.99
C ASN A 207 8.76 -4.86 4.85
N ASN A 208 7.61 -4.28 5.14
CA ASN A 208 7.34 -2.83 5.02
C ASN A 208 8.01 -1.98 6.10
N GLU A 209 8.41 -2.57 7.23
CA GLU A 209 9.06 -1.85 8.33
C GLU A 209 10.58 -1.92 8.21
N ILE A 210 11.14 -3.11 8.18
CA ILE A 210 12.59 -3.35 8.23
C ILE A 210 13.24 -3.59 6.87
N GLY A 211 12.45 -3.71 5.80
CA GLY A 211 12.93 -3.84 4.43
C GLY A 211 13.45 -5.22 4.03
N THR A 212 13.54 -6.20 4.93
CA THR A 212 14.07 -7.55 4.65
C THR A 212 13.27 -8.25 3.54
N ILE A 213 13.97 -8.76 2.53
CA ILE A 213 13.42 -9.55 1.43
C ILE A 213 13.43 -11.02 1.84
N GLN A 214 12.30 -11.71 1.65
CA GLN A 214 12.14 -13.11 2.03
C GLN A 214 12.62 -14.08 0.93
N PRO A 215 13.00 -15.32 1.27
CA PRO A 215 13.47 -16.34 0.34
C PRO A 215 12.30 -16.98 -0.45
N ILE A 216 11.60 -16.15 -1.24
CA ILE A 216 10.33 -16.50 -1.91
C ILE A 216 10.47 -17.67 -2.89
N THR A 217 11.60 -17.75 -3.61
CA THR A 217 11.83 -18.83 -4.57
C THR A 217 11.95 -20.19 -3.89
N GLU A 218 12.65 -20.24 -2.76
CA GLU A 218 12.80 -21.44 -1.95
C GLU A 218 11.47 -21.87 -1.33
N ILE A 219 10.71 -20.91 -0.79
CA ILE A 219 9.39 -21.15 -0.21
C ILE A 219 8.41 -21.64 -1.29
N GLY A 220 8.41 -21.02 -2.47
CA GLY A 220 7.61 -21.43 -3.61
C GLY A 220 7.93 -22.86 -4.09
N ALA A 221 9.22 -23.22 -4.11
CA ALA A 221 9.65 -24.58 -4.46
C ALA A 221 9.16 -25.62 -3.43
N ILE A 222 9.23 -25.30 -2.14
CA ILE A 222 8.71 -26.14 -1.05
C ILE A 222 7.19 -26.31 -1.19
N ALA A 223 6.45 -25.18 -1.34
CA ALA A 223 5.00 -25.21 -1.52
C ALA A 223 4.60 -26.10 -2.73
N ARG A 224 5.29 -25.93 -3.86
CA ARG A 224 5.07 -26.72 -5.09
C ARG A 224 5.35 -28.21 -4.87
N LYS A 225 6.46 -28.56 -4.20
CA LYS A 225 6.85 -29.94 -3.85
C LYS A 225 5.76 -30.65 -3.04
N HIS A 226 5.14 -29.95 -2.10
CA HIS A 226 4.12 -30.51 -1.21
C HIS A 226 2.67 -30.32 -1.72
N GLY A 227 2.46 -29.70 -2.89
CA GLY A 227 1.14 -29.46 -3.45
C GLY A 227 0.26 -28.52 -2.61
N VAL A 228 0.90 -27.60 -1.90
CA VAL A 228 0.28 -26.52 -1.10
C VAL A 228 0.30 -25.25 -1.92
N LEU A 229 -0.77 -24.43 -1.84
CA LEU A 229 -0.81 -23.12 -2.52
C LEU A 229 0.08 -22.11 -1.81
N PHE A 230 0.74 -21.26 -2.59
CA PHE A 230 1.62 -20.21 -2.08
C PHE A 230 1.11 -18.82 -2.47
N HIS A 231 0.82 -18.01 -1.45
CA HIS A 231 0.49 -16.59 -1.55
C HIS A 231 1.64 -15.76 -1.01
N THR A 232 1.87 -14.60 -1.64
CA THR A 232 2.80 -13.58 -1.12
C THR A 232 2.17 -12.20 -1.17
N ASP A 233 2.21 -11.46 -0.06
CA ASP A 233 2.03 -10.02 -0.06
C ASP A 233 3.29 -9.38 -0.67
N ALA A 234 3.18 -8.92 -1.92
CA ALA A 234 4.27 -8.29 -2.64
C ALA A 234 4.10 -6.76 -2.75
N VAL A 235 3.26 -6.17 -1.90
CA VAL A 235 2.90 -4.74 -1.93
C VAL A 235 4.15 -3.84 -1.82
N GLN A 236 5.16 -4.24 -1.07
CA GLN A 236 6.41 -3.49 -0.93
C GLN A 236 7.47 -3.87 -1.98
N ALA A 237 7.29 -4.97 -2.70
CA ALA A 237 8.30 -5.52 -3.61
C ALA A 237 8.05 -5.11 -5.07
N VAL A 238 6.79 -5.21 -5.53
CA VAL A 238 6.41 -4.90 -6.92
C VAL A 238 6.73 -3.45 -7.27
N GLY A 239 7.47 -3.26 -8.36
CA GLY A 239 7.96 -1.95 -8.80
C GLY A 239 9.29 -1.51 -8.17
N HIS A 240 9.78 -2.22 -7.14
CA HIS A 240 11.05 -1.93 -6.45
C HIS A 240 12.14 -2.96 -6.69
N ILE A 241 11.76 -4.24 -6.77
CA ILE A 241 12.66 -5.37 -7.07
C ILE A 241 12.03 -6.26 -8.16
N PRO A 242 12.83 -7.08 -8.86
CA PRO A 242 12.30 -8.01 -9.86
C PRO A 242 11.33 -9.02 -9.24
N VAL A 243 10.18 -9.19 -9.89
CA VAL A 243 9.16 -10.18 -9.53
C VAL A 243 8.81 -10.99 -10.77
N ASP A 244 8.88 -12.31 -10.67
CA ASP A 244 8.43 -13.25 -11.71
C ASP A 244 7.66 -14.39 -11.06
N VAL A 245 6.33 -14.35 -11.17
CA VAL A 245 5.45 -15.30 -10.50
C VAL A 245 5.67 -16.76 -10.98
N ARG A 246 6.20 -16.95 -12.20
CA ARG A 246 6.51 -18.28 -12.73
C ARG A 246 7.81 -18.83 -12.18
N ALA A 247 8.87 -18.03 -12.26
CA ALA A 247 10.19 -18.42 -11.75
C ALA A 247 10.18 -18.63 -10.23
N GLN A 248 9.41 -17.81 -9.51
CA GLN A 248 9.28 -17.87 -8.05
C GLN A 248 8.16 -18.83 -7.58
N MET A 249 7.48 -19.51 -8.51
CA MET A 249 6.44 -20.54 -8.24
C MET A 249 5.30 -20.02 -7.34
N ILE A 250 4.92 -18.78 -7.51
CA ILE A 250 3.85 -18.12 -6.76
C ILE A 250 2.48 -18.51 -7.35
N ASP A 251 1.51 -18.82 -6.50
CA ASP A 251 0.13 -19.13 -6.90
C ASP A 251 -0.80 -17.93 -6.78
N LEU A 252 -0.56 -17.05 -5.78
CA LEU A 252 -1.30 -15.82 -5.56
C LEU A 252 -0.32 -14.72 -5.14
N LEU A 253 -0.55 -13.48 -5.63
CA LEU A 253 0.29 -12.34 -5.29
C LEU A 253 -0.57 -11.08 -5.15
N SER A 254 -0.41 -10.38 -4.03
CA SER A 254 -1.08 -9.11 -3.75
C SER A 254 -0.19 -7.92 -4.09
N LEU A 255 -0.77 -6.87 -4.71
CA LEU A 255 -0.05 -5.63 -4.99
C LEU A 255 -0.97 -4.39 -4.87
N SER A 256 -0.38 -3.21 -4.66
CA SER A 256 -1.11 -1.97 -4.43
C SER A 256 -0.45 -0.79 -5.15
N ALA A 257 -1.23 -0.07 -5.97
CA ALA A 257 -0.71 0.97 -6.86
C ALA A 257 0.02 2.11 -6.14
N HIS A 258 -0.46 2.50 -4.96
CA HIS A 258 0.10 3.63 -4.22
C HIS A 258 1.50 3.39 -3.64
N LYS A 259 2.07 2.21 -3.80
CA LYS A 259 3.44 1.90 -3.37
C LYS A 259 4.48 2.12 -4.49
N PHE A 260 4.04 2.17 -5.74
CA PHE A 260 4.89 2.44 -6.91
C PHE A 260 4.42 3.67 -7.71
N SER A 261 4.05 4.73 -6.99
CA SER A 261 3.65 6.04 -7.55
C SER A 261 2.40 5.99 -8.44
N GLY A 262 1.52 5.04 -8.17
CA GLY A 262 0.16 4.95 -8.71
C GLY A 262 -0.89 5.54 -7.75
N PRO A 263 -2.17 5.50 -8.14
CA PRO A 263 -3.26 6.04 -7.32
C PRO A 263 -3.55 5.18 -6.09
N LYS A 264 -4.00 5.82 -5.02
CA LYS A 264 -4.64 5.15 -3.88
C LYS A 264 -5.99 4.58 -4.31
N GLY A 265 -6.45 3.52 -3.67
CA GLY A 265 -7.75 2.90 -3.99
C GLY A 265 -7.73 2.04 -5.27
N ALA A 266 -6.55 1.60 -5.71
CA ALA A 266 -6.35 0.63 -6.77
C ALA A 266 -5.28 -0.40 -6.38
N GLY A 267 -5.56 -1.66 -6.61
CA GLY A 267 -4.67 -2.79 -6.40
C GLY A 267 -5.02 -3.94 -7.33
N ALA A 268 -4.29 -5.04 -7.22
CA ALA A 268 -4.63 -6.27 -7.92
C ALA A 268 -4.22 -7.50 -7.12
N LEU A 269 -4.92 -8.59 -7.41
CA LEU A 269 -4.56 -9.94 -7.01
C LEU A 269 -4.21 -10.73 -8.27
N TYR A 270 -2.98 -11.26 -8.32
CA TYR A 270 -2.62 -12.31 -9.26
C TYR A 270 -3.14 -13.64 -8.74
N ILE A 271 -3.79 -14.41 -9.59
CA ILE A 271 -4.28 -15.76 -9.30
C ILE A 271 -3.82 -16.65 -10.44
N ARG A 272 -2.90 -17.59 -10.17
CA ARG A 272 -2.40 -18.52 -11.17
C ARG A 272 -3.55 -19.30 -11.81
N SER A 273 -3.50 -19.45 -13.13
CA SER A 273 -4.50 -20.21 -13.89
C SER A 273 -4.71 -21.60 -13.29
N GLY A 274 -5.97 -21.99 -13.10
CA GLY A 274 -6.37 -23.25 -12.45
C GLY A 274 -6.51 -23.21 -10.92
N VAL A 275 -6.06 -22.15 -10.26
CA VAL A 275 -6.35 -21.94 -8.82
C VAL A 275 -7.78 -21.45 -8.66
N GLN A 276 -8.53 -22.11 -7.80
CA GLN A 276 -9.91 -21.75 -7.46
C GLN A 276 -9.96 -21.23 -6.03
N LEU A 277 -10.59 -20.07 -5.84
CA LEU A 277 -10.87 -19.46 -4.56
C LEU A 277 -12.29 -18.87 -4.56
N ASP A 278 -12.88 -18.72 -3.38
CA ASP A 278 -14.19 -18.11 -3.24
C ASP A 278 -14.09 -16.57 -3.39
N PRO A 279 -15.06 -15.93 -4.05
CA PRO A 279 -15.13 -14.47 -4.10
C PRO A 279 -15.24 -13.86 -2.70
N LEU A 280 -14.49 -12.77 -2.45
CA LEU A 280 -14.61 -12.01 -1.20
C LEU A 280 -15.80 -11.05 -1.24
N ILE A 281 -16.02 -10.39 -2.38
CA ILE A 281 -17.09 -9.41 -2.59
C ILE A 281 -18.09 -9.99 -3.58
N HIS A 282 -19.33 -10.19 -3.14
CA HIS A 282 -20.43 -10.77 -3.92
C HIS A 282 -21.28 -9.67 -4.58
N GLY A 283 -21.77 -9.89 -5.82
CA GLY A 283 -22.64 -8.95 -6.53
C GLY A 283 -22.69 -9.22 -8.03
N GLY A 284 -22.43 -8.22 -8.85
CA GLY A 284 -22.42 -8.35 -10.31
C GLY A 284 -21.23 -9.16 -10.84
N ALA A 285 -21.21 -9.39 -12.15
CA ALA A 285 -20.24 -10.26 -12.81
C ALA A 285 -18.94 -9.55 -13.23
N GLN A 286 -18.60 -8.45 -12.58
CA GLN A 286 -17.33 -7.74 -12.83
C GLN A 286 -16.14 -8.66 -12.49
N GLU A 287 -14.97 -8.32 -13.04
CA GLU A 287 -13.75 -9.14 -12.89
C GLU A 287 -14.03 -10.64 -13.12
N ARG A 288 -14.73 -10.95 -14.21
CA ARG A 288 -15.11 -12.34 -14.62
C ARG A 288 -15.92 -13.08 -13.55
N GLY A 289 -16.75 -12.35 -12.80
CA GLY A 289 -17.60 -12.88 -11.73
C GLY A 289 -16.86 -13.18 -10.41
N GLN A 290 -15.60 -12.83 -10.32
CA GLN A 290 -14.77 -13.13 -9.15
C GLN A 290 -14.69 -11.95 -8.16
N ARG A 291 -14.90 -10.72 -8.63
CA ARG A 291 -14.90 -9.55 -7.75
C ARG A 291 -15.96 -8.55 -8.23
N ALA A 292 -17.05 -8.47 -7.51
CA ALA A 292 -18.18 -7.61 -7.84
C ALA A 292 -17.92 -6.12 -7.57
N GLY A 293 -18.73 -5.27 -8.18
CA GLY A 293 -18.67 -3.81 -8.06
C GLY A 293 -18.09 -3.16 -9.31
N THR A 294 -18.69 -2.01 -9.71
CA THR A 294 -18.24 -1.25 -10.88
C THR A 294 -16.76 -0.93 -10.77
N GLU A 295 -16.05 -1.20 -11.85
CA GLU A 295 -14.60 -1.09 -11.90
C GLU A 295 -14.14 0.38 -11.80
N ASN A 296 -13.10 0.62 -11.00
CA ASN A 296 -12.43 1.92 -10.88
C ASN A 296 -11.53 2.16 -12.10
N VAL A 297 -12.14 2.43 -13.26
CA VAL A 297 -11.40 2.57 -14.54
C VAL A 297 -10.24 3.57 -14.43
N PRO A 298 -10.42 4.80 -13.89
CA PRO A 298 -9.31 5.74 -13.75
C PRO A 298 -8.15 5.17 -12.90
N GLY A 299 -8.49 4.56 -11.75
CA GLY A 299 -7.50 3.97 -10.85
C GLY A 299 -6.76 2.79 -11.48
N ILE A 300 -7.46 1.94 -12.23
CA ILE A 300 -6.90 0.79 -12.95
C ILE A 300 -5.93 1.25 -14.04
N VAL A 301 -6.32 2.25 -14.84
CA VAL A 301 -5.45 2.83 -15.87
C VAL A 301 -4.19 3.45 -15.24
N GLY A 302 -4.39 4.21 -14.16
CA GLY A 302 -3.28 4.81 -13.41
C GLY A 302 -2.32 3.75 -12.85
N MET A 303 -2.85 2.67 -12.28
CA MET A 303 -2.05 1.55 -11.76
C MET A 303 -1.22 0.88 -12.86
N GLY A 304 -1.83 0.54 -14.01
CA GLY A 304 -1.12 -0.11 -15.12
C GLY A 304 0.02 0.76 -15.65
N LEU A 305 -0.20 2.06 -15.81
CA LEU A 305 0.84 3.00 -16.25
C LEU A 305 1.94 3.15 -15.20
N ALA A 306 1.58 3.36 -13.93
CA ALA A 306 2.54 3.52 -12.85
C ALA A 306 3.48 2.33 -12.72
N LEU A 307 2.92 1.11 -12.78
CA LEU A 307 3.72 -0.11 -12.71
C LEU A 307 4.64 -0.28 -13.92
N SER A 308 4.15 0.01 -15.12
CA SER A 308 4.98 -0.03 -16.34
C SER A 308 6.19 0.93 -16.23
N LEU A 309 5.97 2.15 -15.73
CA LEU A 309 7.05 3.13 -15.51
C LEU A 309 8.03 2.67 -14.43
N ALA A 310 7.54 2.14 -13.31
CA ALA A 310 8.36 1.63 -12.22
C ALA A 310 9.27 0.49 -12.68
N VAL A 311 8.73 -0.49 -13.41
CA VAL A 311 9.50 -1.64 -13.93
C VAL A 311 10.53 -1.20 -14.99
N THR A 312 10.14 -0.30 -15.89
CA THR A 312 11.06 0.23 -16.92
C THR A 312 12.27 0.94 -16.29
N GLY A 313 12.04 1.72 -15.23
CA GLY A 313 13.12 2.44 -14.51
C GLY A 313 13.83 1.61 -13.43
N MET A 314 13.30 0.44 -13.08
CA MET A 314 13.67 -0.30 -11.87
C MET A 314 15.19 -0.49 -11.71
N LYS A 315 15.86 -1.02 -12.73
CA LYS A 315 17.31 -1.33 -12.63
C LYS A 315 18.15 -0.10 -12.31
N THR A 316 17.91 1.01 -12.99
CA THR A 316 18.65 2.26 -12.80
C THR A 316 18.30 2.90 -11.45
N ASN A 317 17.01 2.93 -11.10
CA ASN A 317 16.54 3.51 -9.86
C ASN A 317 17.00 2.69 -8.65
N ALA A 318 16.93 1.36 -8.71
CA ALA A 318 17.41 0.50 -7.63
C ALA A 318 18.88 0.74 -7.30
N LEU A 319 19.76 0.82 -8.30
CA LEU A 319 21.18 1.11 -8.10
C LEU A 319 21.41 2.46 -7.42
N ARG A 320 20.76 3.51 -7.93
CA ARG A 320 20.91 4.88 -7.39
C ARG A 320 20.33 5.00 -5.97
N ILE A 321 19.15 4.45 -5.75
CA ILE A 321 18.47 4.52 -4.45
C ILE A 321 19.21 3.66 -3.42
N THR A 322 19.75 2.50 -3.81
CA THR A 322 20.61 1.69 -2.93
C THR A 322 21.83 2.49 -2.47
N ALA A 323 22.50 3.19 -3.36
CA ALA A 323 23.66 4.02 -2.97
C ALA A 323 23.27 5.13 -1.97
N LEU A 324 22.10 5.76 -2.17
CA LEU A 324 21.57 6.77 -1.23
C LEU A 324 21.15 6.14 0.10
N ARG A 325 20.52 4.97 0.09
CA ARG A 325 20.15 4.19 1.26
C ARG A 325 21.39 3.82 2.09
N ASP A 326 22.43 3.32 1.43
CA ASP A 326 23.66 2.87 2.09
C ASP A 326 24.38 4.07 2.73
N ARG A 327 24.45 5.20 2.03
CA ARG A 327 24.94 6.47 2.60
C ARG A 327 24.15 6.93 3.82
N LEU A 328 22.80 6.86 3.74
CA LEU A 328 21.94 7.20 4.87
C LEU A 328 22.20 6.26 6.05
N THR A 329 22.27 4.96 5.79
CA THR A 329 22.53 3.93 6.80
C THR A 329 23.89 4.16 7.49
N GLU A 330 24.95 4.38 6.73
CA GLU A 330 26.30 4.66 7.25
C GLU A 330 26.29 5.91 8.14
N GLY A 331 25.67 7.00 7.65
CA GLY A 331 25.59 8.25 8.42
C GLY A 331 24.79 8.13 9.72
N LEU A 332 23.74 7.32 9.76
CA LEU A 332 22.96 7.08 10.96
C LEU A 332 23.68 6.13 11.94
N LEU A 333 24.33 5.10 11.45
CA LEU A 333 25.11 4.16 12.28
C LEU A 333 26.36 4.79 12.90
N ALA A 334 26.84 5.91 12.37
CA ALA A 334 27.89 6.71 13.00
C ALA A 334 27.45 7.41 14.28
N ILE A 335 26.14 7.49 14.56
CA ILE A 335 25.60 7.99 15.82
C ILE A 335 25.74 6.88 16.88
N PRO A 336 26.39 7.12 18.05
CA PRO A 336 26.56 6.09 19.07
C PRO A 336 25.23 5.44 19.48
N GLU A 337 25.27 4.18 19.92
CA GLU A 337 24.09 3.40 20.36
C GLU A 337 22.93 3.45 19.36
N THR A 338 23.27 3.24 18.09
CA THR A 338 22.33 3.11 16.95
C THR A 338 22.51 1.76 16.29
N TYR A 339 21.40 1.07 16.03
CA TYR A 339 21.42 -0.29 15.49
C TYR A 339 20.51 -0.40 14.27
N LEU A 340 21.01 -1.05 13.21
CA LEU A 340 20.25 -1.34 11.99
C LEU A 340 19.31 -2.52 12.22
N ASN A 341 18.03 -2.35 11.85
CA ASN A 341 17.03 -3.41 11.81
C ASN A 341 16.90 -3.97 10.40
N GLY A 342 16.57 -5.27 10.31
CA GLY A 342 16.44 -6.00 9.05
C GLY A 342 17.78 -6.47 8.49
N HIS A 343 17.70 -7.23 7.38
CA HIS A 343 18.88 -7.83 6.78
C HIS A 343 19.79 -6.77 6.14
N PRO A 344 21.11 -6.82 6.30
CA PRO A 344 22.01 -5.79 5.76
C PRO A 344 22.10 -5.80 4.22
N GLU A 345 21.97 -6.96 3.58
CA GLU A 345 22.13 -7.17 2.14
C GLU A 345 20.80 -7.51 1.47
N GLU A 346 20.08 -8.56 1.92
CA GLU A 346 18.78 -8.97 1.40
C GLU A 346 17.70 -7.99 1.84
N ARG A 347 17.77 -6.77 1.29
CA ARG A 347 16.98 -5.60 1.69
C ARG A 347 16.45 -4.83 0.49
N LEU A 348 15.24 -4.29 0.61
CA LEU A 348 14.68 -3.36 -0.35
C LEU A 348 15.64 -2.18 -0.59
N PRO A 349 15.79 -1.72 -1.85
CA PRO A 349 16.73 -0.66 -2.19
C PRO A 349 16.45 0.66 -1.49
N ASN A 350 15.23 0.90 -1.02
CA ASN A 350 14.76 2.17 -0.52
C ASN A 350 14.50 2.22 1.00
N ASN A 351 14.70 1.13 1.74
CA ASN A 351 14.30 1.06 3.15
C ASN A 351 15.50 1.13 4.10
N VAL A 352 15.46 2.06 5.05
CA VAL A 352 16.32 2.12 6.24
C VAL A 352 15.44 2.08 7.47
N ASN A 353 15.71 1.16 8.39
CA ASN A 353 15.09 1.11 9.70
C ASN A 353 16.19 0.99 10.74
N VAL A 354 16.24 1.94 11.68
CA VAL A 354 17.21 1.96 12.77
C VAL A 354 16.50 2.16 14.09
N VAL A 355 17.15 1.76 15.18
CA VAL A 355 16.74 2.13 16.53
C VAL A 355 17.83 2.94 17.19
N PHE A 356 17.43 3.96 17.95
CA PHE A 356 18.30 4.80 18.77
C PHE A 356 18.00 4.49 20.24
N ALA A 357 18.98 3.97 20.97
CA ALA A 357 18.80 3.67 22.39
C ALA A 357 18.54 4.95 23.21
N PHE A 358 17.77 4.78 24.31
CA PHE A 358 17.46 5.77 25.36
C PHE A 358 16.51 6.90 24.99
N ILE A 359 15.88 6.87 23.81
CA ILE A 359 14.95 7.90 23.34
C ILE A 359 13.73 7.30 22.66
N GLU A 360 12.67 8.11 22.49
CA GLU A 360 11.40 7.70 21.89
C GLU A 360 11.31 8.11 20.42
N GLY A 361 10.94 7.18 19.55
CA GLY A 361 10.78 7.38 18.11
C GLY A 361 9.75 8.45 17.75
N GLU A 362 8.63 8.52 18.48
CA GLU A 362 7.62 9.57 18.26
C GLU A 362 8.20 10.97 18.48
N SER A 363 9.05 11.13 19.50
CA SER A 363 9.76 12.38 19.78
C SER A 363 10.72 12.74 18.64
N ILE A 364 11.40 11.72 18.06
CA ILE A 364 12.25 11.90 16.87
C ILE A 364 11.39 12.41 15.70
N LEU A 365 10.26 11.76 15.41
CA LEU A 365 9.38 12.14 14.31
C LEU A 365 8.86 13.57 14.43
N LEU A 366 8.41 13.96 15.62
CA LEU A 366 7.91 15.33 15.87
C LEU A 366 8.99 16.38 15.63
N MET A 367 10.24 16.10 16.04
CA MET A 367 11.36 17.03 15.85
C MET A 367 11.84 17.06 14.39
N LEU A 368 11.83 15.93 13.68
CA LEU A 368 12.13 15.86 12.25
C LEU A 368 11.07 16.58 11.40
N ASN A 369 9.79 16.41 11.73
CA ASN A 369 8.70 17.10 11.04
C ASN A 369 8.84 18.64 11.13
N ARG A 370 9.28 19.18 12.29
CA ARG A 370 9.59 20.61 12.43
C ARG A 370 10.74 21.09 11.54
N ARG A 371 11.58 20.17 11.06
CA ARG A 371 12.66 20.42 10.11
C ARG A 371 12.24 20.10 8.65
N GLY A 372 10.97 19.80 8.41
CA GLY A 372 10.45 19.46 7.09
C GLY A 372 10.83 18.06 6.61
N ILE A 373 11.17 17.13 7.51
CA ILE A 373 11.46 15.73 7.19
C ILE A 373 10.26 14.87 7.63
N ALA A 374 9.58 14.24 6.69
CA ALA A 374 8.49 13.30 6.95
C ALA A 374 9.03 11.86 6.99
N ALA A 375 8.84 11.16 8.11
CA ALA A 375 9.33 9.81 8.37
C ALA A 375 8.32 9.04 9.24
N SER A 376 8.62 7.77 9.58
CA SER A 376 7.76 6.90 10.39
C SER A 376 8.56 6.15 11.45
N THR A 377 7.89 5.62 12.49
CA THR A 377 8.49 4.66 13.45
C THR A 377 8.44 3.21 12.94
N GLY A 378 7.92 2.95 11.74
CA GLY A 378 7.71 1.59 11.22
C GLY A 378 6.27 1.12 11.39
N SER A 379 5.71 1.19 12.57
CA SER A 379 4.32 0.82 12.87
C SER A 379 3.32 1.95 12.58
N ALA A 380 3.40 2.61 11.42
CA ALA A 380 2.52 3.72 11.05
C ALA A 380 1.00 3.37 11.14
N CYS A 381 0.63 2.10 10.98
CA CYS A 381 -0.75 1.63 11.11
C CYS A 381 -1.21 1.48 12.57
N SER A 382 -0.30 1.48 13.53
CA SER A 382 -0.56 1.41 14.98
C SER A 382 -0.22 2.71 15.71
N SER A 383 -0.04 3.82 15.01
CA SER A 383 0.26 5.15 15.58
C SER A 383 -0.81 5.67 16.57
N GLN A 384 -1.92 4.95 16.74
CA GLN A 384 -2.93 5.17 17.78
C GLN A 384 -2.79 4.20 18.98
N SER A 385 -1.92 3.18 18.91
CA SER A 385 -1.60 2.29 20.02
C SER A 385 -0.14 2.49 20.43
N SER A 386 0.10 2.63 21.74
CA SER A 386 1.45 2.69 22.32
C SER A 386 2.17 1.33 22.29
N GLU A 387 1.68 0.36 21.51
CA GLU A 387 2.26 -0.97 21.42
C GLU A 387 3.50 -0.98 20.52
N PRO A 388 4.58 -1.65 20.96
CA PRO A 388 5.78 -1.82 20.13
C PRO A 388 5.49 -2.55 18.83
N SER A 389 6.33 -2.34 17.81
CA SER A 389 6.23 -3.05 16.54
C SER A 389 6.32 -4.56 16.72
N HIS A 390 5.29 -5.29 16.29
CA HIS A 390 5.30 -6.76 16.30
C HIS A 390 6.44 -7.35 15.44
N VAL A 391 6.87 -6.63 14.41
CA VAL A 391 8.01 -7.00 13.55
C VAL A 391 9.31 -6.94 14.34
N LEU A 392 9.56 -5.84 15.05
CA LEU A 392 10.77 -5.70 15.86
C LEU A 392 10.78 -6.69 17.04
N MET A 393 9.60 -6.96 17.64
CA MET A 393 9.45 -8.01 18.65
C MET A 393 9.80 -9.40 18.09
N ALA A 394 9.30 -9.72 16.90
CA ALA A 394 9.58 -10.99 16.24
C ALA A 394 11.06 -11.16 15.90
N CYS A 395 11.77 -10.07 15.62
CA CYS A 395 13.23 -10.05 15.43
C CYS A 395 14.01 -10.18 16.74
N GLY A 396 13.35 -10.23 17.90
CA GLY A 396 13.99 -10.39 19.20
C GLY A 396 14.67 -9.14 19.78
N LEU A 397 14.28 -7.95 19.32
CA LEU A 397 14.79 -6.72 19.89
C LEU A 397 14.29 -6.54 21.34
N PRO A 398 15.13 -6.04 22.27
CA PRO A 398 14.69 -5.66 23.60
C PRO A 398 13.68 -4.51 23.59
N LEU A 399 12.68 -4.58 24.47
CA LEU A 399 11.58 -3.58 24.52
C LEU A 399 12.12 -2.15 24.69
N GLU A 400 13.15 -2.01 25.54
CA GLU A 400 13.76 -0.72 25.88
C GLU A 400 14.40 -0.04 24.65
N VAL A 401 14.80 -0.82 23.64
CA VAL A 401 15.44 -0.29 22.44
C VAL A 401 14.43 -0.05 21.33
N MET A 402 13.37 -0.87 21.26
CA MET A 402 12.35 -0.79 20.19
C MET A 402 11.64 0.56 20.12
N HIS A 403 11.41 1.19 21.27
CA HIS A 403 10.74 2.50 21.33
C HIS A 403 11.47 3.60 20.56
N GLY A 404 12.79 3.49 20.41
CA GLY A 404 13.61 4.44 19.64
C GLY A 404 13.65 4.17 18.12
N SER A 405 12.70 3.42 17.56
CA SER A 405 12.72 3.06 16.14
C SER A 405 12.42 4.24 15.23
N LEU A 406 13.13 4.31 14.10
CA LEU A 406 12.92 5.26 13.01
C LEU A 406 13.02 4.52 11.68
N ARG A 407 11.96 4.60 10.86
CA ARG A 407 11.96 4.13 9.48
C ARG A 407 12.04 5.31 8.52
N LEU A 408 13.00 5.25 7.61
CA LEU A 408 13.20 6.19 6.52
C LEU A 408 13.15 5.44 5.21
N THR A 409 12.21 5.78 4.33
CA THR A 409 12.05 5.13 3.03
C THR A 409 12.13 6.14 1.90
N LEU A 410 13.09 5.91 1.00
CA LEU A 410 13.49 6.83 -0.05
C LEU A 410 12.59 6.70 -1.28
N GLY A 411 12.36 7.82 -1.99
CA GLY A 411 11.71 7.86 -3.30
C GLY A 411 12.68 8.10 -4.45
N GLU A 412 12.15 8.01 -5.65
CA GLU A 412 12.95 8.26 -6.87
C GLU A 412 13.39 9.71 -7.01
N GLU A 413 12.72 10.66 -6.37
CA GLU A 413 13.06 12.08 -6.37
C GLU A 413 14.19 12.44 -5.40
N MET A 414 14.57 11.55 -4.48
CA MET A 414 15.55 11.81 -3.45
C MET A 414 16.94 12.12 -4.03
N THR A 415 17.59 13.14 -3.48
CA THR A 415 18.93 13.57 -3.82
C THR A 415 19.93 13.26 -2.70
N GLU A 416 21.23 13.26 -3.03
CA GLU A 416 22.30 13.14 -2.04
C GLU A 416 22.26 14.29 -1.01
N ALA A 417 21.88 15.50 -1.45
CA ALA A 417 21.70 16.64 -0.55
C ALA A 417 20.54 16.45 0.44
N ASP A 418 19.47 15.73 0.06
CA ASP A 418 18.38 15.39 0.98
C ASP A 418 18.81 14.36 2.03
N VAL A 419 19.59 13.37 1.59
CA VAL A 419 20.16 12.35 2.47
C VAL A 419 21.11 12.98 3.49
N ASN A 420 22.05 13.83 3.05
CA ASN A 420 22.97 14.51 3.95
C ASN A 420 22.24 15.40 4.97
N TYR A 421 21.29 16.20 4.50
CA TYR A 421 20.45 17.03 5.35
C TYR A 421 19.71 16.19 6.41
N THR A 422 19.20 15.02 6.02
CA THR A 422 18.50 14.11 6.94
C THR A 422 19.46 13.52 7.97
N ILE A 423 20.66 13.10 7.59
CA ILE A 423 21.69 12.59 8.51
C ILE A 423 22.01 13.65 9.57
N ASP A 424 22.30 14.87 9.15
CA ASP A 424 22.63 15.97 10.06
C ASP A 424 21.45 16.29 11.01
N ALA A 425 20.24 16.37 10.46
CA ALA A 425 19.04 16.62 11.24
C ALA A 425 18.76 15.52 12.28
N VAL A 426 18.91 14.25 11.91
CA VAL A 426 18.73 13.10 12.83
C VAL A 426 19.79 13.14 13.92
N LYS A 427 21.05 13.38 13.58
CA LYS A 427 22.15 13.49 14.56
C LYS A 427 21.86 14.55 15.63
N GLU A 428 21.45 15.75 15.22
CA GLU A 428 21.10 16.84 16.14
C GLU A 428 19.87 16.50 16.99
N VAL A 429 18.85 15.89 16.39
CA VAL A 429 17.61 15.49 17.10
C VAL A 429 17.91 14.43 18.13
N VAL A 430 18.66 13.38 17.77
CA VAL A 430 19.03 12.30 18.69
C VAL A 430 19.85 12.83 19.85
N GLN A 431 20.86 13.68 19.59
CA GLN A 431 21.66 14.27 20.67
C GLN A 431 20.79 15.09 21.62
N ARG A 432 19.95 15.98 21.10
CA ARG A 432 19.05 16.80 21.92
C ARG A 432 18.09 15.98 22.77
N LEU A 433 17.53 14.89 22.21
CA LEU A 433 16.63 14.00 22.97
C LEU A 433 17.39 13.24 24.06
N ARG A 434 18.62 12.80 23.79
CA ARG A 434 19.49 12.14 24.76
C ARG A 434 19.88 13.06 25.91
N ASP A 435 20.16 14.32 25.63
CA ASP A 435 20.45 15.32 26.68
C ASP A 435 19.26 15.54 27.63
N MET A 436 18.05 15.35 27.11
CA MET A 436 16.80 15.51 27.91
C MET A 436 16.35 14.21 28.59
N SER A 437 16.79 13.05 28.12
CA SER A 437 16.33 11.74 28.60
C SER A 437 17.07 11.36 29.89
N PRO A 438 16.37 11.01 30.98
CA PRO A 438 17.00 10.51 32.21
C PRO A 438 17.65 9.13 32.00
N LEU A 439 17.27 8.39 30.96
CA LEU A 439 17.78 7.06 30.65
C LEU A 439 19.13 7.09 29.95
N THR A 440 19.53 8.25 29.42
CA THR A 440 20.79 8.37 28.65
C THR A 440 21.99 8.33 29.61
N PRO A 441 22.98 7.45 29.39
CA PRO A 441 24.23 7.43 30.09
C PRO A 441 24.97 8.78 30.00
N PRO A 442 25.69 9.20 31.04
CA PRO A 442 26.38 10.51 31.06
C PRO A 442 27.34 10.71 29.88
N GLU A 443 28.02 9.67 29.44
CA GLU A 443 28.98 9.68 28.34
C GLU A 443 28.36 9.97 26.96
N LEU A 444 27.06 9.84 26.83
CA LEU A 444 26.30 10.13 25.58
C LEU A 444 25.59 11.49 25.62
N ARG A 445 25.71 12.24 26.72
CA ARG A 445 25.18 13.61 26.85
C ARG A 445 26.23 14.62 26.39
N SER A 446 25.78 15.72 25.77
CA SER A 446 26.64 16.82 25.36
C SER A 446 27.07 17.74 26.53
#